data_c9f49cd12ee5303631dc45c16079cf8d
#
_entry.id   c9f49cd12ee5303631dc45c16079cf8d
#
_cell.length_a   1.000
_cell.length_b   1.000
_cell.length_c   1.000
_cell.angle_alpha   90.00
_cell.angle_beta   90.00
_cell.angle_gamma   90.00
#
_symmetry.space_group_name_H-M   'P 1'
#
loop_
_entity.id
_entity.type
_entity.pdbx_description
1 polymer ?
#
loop_
_entity_poly.entity_id
_entity_poly.type
_entity_poly.pdbx_seq_one_letter_code
_entity_poly.pdbx_strand_id
1 'polypeptide(L)'
;MEVPSSPSVPATGSGRTPPLLLGRAWLPRVDGPAVVTVRGDDVVDITSREAPTVRDVCEMPDPANWVASTPGTTIGSLPDLLRDSALASQSPNPVDAAGARDRPWLVAPIDLQAIKASGVTFVVSLLERVMTPVDSWPAQ
;
A
#
# COMPACT_ATOMS: atom_id res chain seq x y z
N MET A 1 -10.52 -19.24 19.16
CA MET A 1 -9.53 -18.26 18.65
C MET A 1 -10.06 -17.79 17.30
N GLU A 2 -10.71 -16.65 17.31
CA GLU A 2 -11.43 -16.12 16.16
C GLU A 2 -10.46 -15.35 15.26
N VAL A 3 -10.39 -15.76 14.00
CA VAL A 3 -9.55 -15.07 12.99
C VAL A 3 -10.21 -13.73 12.68
N PRO A 4 -9.54 -12.59 12.80
CA PRO A 4 -10.14 -11.32 12.44
C PRO A 4 -10.48 -11.31 10.95
N SER A 5 -11.75 -11.03 10.65
CA SER A 5 -12.28 -10.89 9.30
C SER A 5 -11.50 -9.80 8.55
N SER A 6 -11.08 -10.12 7.34
CA SER A 6 -10.45 -9.17 6.41
C SER A 6 -11.32 -7.93 6.25
N PRO A 7 -10.73 -6.72 6.17
CA PRO A 7 -11.49 -5.52 5.89
C PRO A 7 -12.18 -5.64 4.53
N SER A 8 -13.50 -5.62 4.55
CA SER A 8 -14.33 -5.59 3.34
C SER A 8 -14.13 -4.25 2.65
N VAL A 9 -13.74 -4.28 1.38
CA VAL A 9 -13.84 -3.10 0.51
C VAL A 9 -15.33 -2.71 0.47
N PRO A 10 -15.71 -1.45 0.73
CA PRO A 10 -17.10 -1.05 0.73
C PRO A 10 -17.72 -1.32 -0.64
N ALA A 11 -18.80 -2.13 -0.64
CA ALA A 11 -19.56 -2.43 -1.84
C ALA A 11 -20.07 -1.13 -2.47
N THR A 12 -19.94 -1.01 -3.76
CA THR A 12 -20.38 0.11 -4.58
C THR A 12 -21.90 0.28 -4.48
N GLY A 13 -22.34 1.09 -3.53
CA GLY A 13 -23.72 1.53 -3.42
C GLY A 13 -24.02 2.58 -4.50
N SER A 14 -25.12 2.41 -5.17
CA SER A 14 -25.63 3.19 -6.29
C SER A 14 -25.44 4.71 -6.15
N GLY A 15 -24.88 5.36 -7.18
CA GLY A 15 -24.89 6.80 -7.38
C GLY A 15 -23.68 7.59 -6.89
N ARG A 16 -22.66 6.96 -6.33
CA ARG A 16 -21.38 7.61 -5.97
C ARG A 16 -20.32 7.24 -7.00
N THR A 17 -19.62 8.25 -7.49
CA THR A 17 -18.40 8.01 -8.27
C THR A 17 -17.46 7.15 -7.45
N PRO A 18 -16.93 6.03 -7.99
CA PRO A 18 -16.01 5.18 -7.27
C PRO A 18 -14.79 6.01 -6.83
N PRO A 19 -14.24 5.75 -5.62
CA PRO A 19 -13.08 6.48 -5.14
C PRO A 19 -11.90 6.23 -6.06
N LEU A 20 -11.17 7.30 -6.37
CA LEU A 20 -9.89 7.19 -7.06
C LEU A 20 -8.84 6.73 -6.07
N LEU A 21 -8.18 5.62 -6.36
CA LEU A 21 -7.18 5.01 -5.49
C LEU A 21 -5.79 5.17 -6.11
N LEU A 22 -4.83 5.55 -5.29
CA LEU A 22 -3.41 5.64 -5.64
C LEU A 22 -2.62 4.81 -4.62
N GLY A 23 -1.69 4.01 -5.10
CA GLY A 23 -0.91 3.13 -4.25
C GLY A 23 0.42 2.74 -4.85
N ARG A 24 1.07 1.77 -4.20
CA ARG A 24 2.32 1.16 -4.67
C ARG A 24 2.19 -0.34 -4.69
N ALA A 25 2.80 -0.96 -5.68
CA ALA A 25 2.99 -2.40 -5.72
C ALA A 25 4.45 -2.73 -6.01
N TRP A 26 4.94 -3.83 -5.45
CA TRP A 26 6.21 -4.41 -5.87
C TRP A 26 5.96 -5.23 -7.12
N LEU A 27 6.78 -5.02 -8.13
CA LEU A 27 6.74 -5.75 -9.40
C LEU A 27 7.99 -6.63 -9.54
N PRO A 28 7.88 -7.96 -9.38
CA PRO A 28 9.03 -8.86 -9.51
C PRO A 28 9.74 -8.76 -10.86
N ARG A 29 9.01 -8.52 -11.94
CA ARG A 29 9.55 -8.40 -13.30
C ARG A 29 10.58 -7.28 -13.48
N VAL A 30 10.52 -6.25 -12.64
CA VAL A 30 11.45 -5.11 -12.66
C VAL A 30 12.25 -4.99 -11.36
N ASP A 31 12.00 -5.91 -10.42
CA ASP A 31 12.62 -5.96 -9.09
C ASP A 31 12.52 -4.60 -8.37
N GLY A 32 11.34 -4.02 -8.37
CA GLY A 32 11.15 -2.68 -7.83
C GLY A 32 9.69 -2.29 -7.62
N PRO A 33 9.47 -1.19 -6.87
CA PRO A 33 8.15 -0.63 -6.65
C PRO A 33 7.64 0.11 -7.90
N ALA A 34 6.33 0.07 -8.09
CA ALA A 34 5.60 0.79 -9.11
C ALA A 34 4.46 1.62 -8.51
N VAL A 35 4.12 2.72 -9.16
CA VAL A 35 2.94 3.52 -8.85
C VAL A 35 1.73 2.86 -9.49
N VAL A 36 0.70 2.57 -8.70
CA VAL A 36 -0.48 1.86 -9.19
C VAL A 36 -1.77 2.59 -8.85
N THR A 37 -2.78 2.36 -9.68
CA THR A 37 -4.17 2.77 -9.44
C THR A 37 -5.10 1.58 -9.61
N VAL A 38 -6.35 1.70 -9.15
CA VAL A 38 -7.39 0.68 -9.34
C VAL A 38 -8.42 1.19 -10.33
N ARG A 39 -8.73 0.39 -11.35
CA ARG A 39 -9.73 0.67 -12.37
C ARG A 39 -10.71 -0.51 -12.46
N GLY A 40 -11.90 -0.33 -11.90
CA GLY A 40 -12.78 -1.48 -11.66
C GLY A 40 -12.16 -2.43 -10.65
N ASP A 41 -11.96 -3.67 -11.05
CA ASP A 41 -11.29 -4.69 -10.24
C ASP A 41 -9.79 -4.85 -10.59
N ASP A 42 -9.31 -4.13 -11.61
CA ASP A 42 -7.94 -4.24 -12.08
C ASP A 42 -7.00 -3.27 -11.35
N VAL A 43 -5.83 -3.76 -10.99
CA VAL A 43 -4.70 -2.93 -10.55
C VAL A 43 -3.84 -2.62 -11.76
N VAL A 44 -3.61 -1.33 -11.98
CA VAL A 44 -2.94 -0.80 -13.18
C VAL A 44 -1.66 -0.08 -12.77
N ASP A 45 -0.54 -0.50 -13.31
CA ASP A 45 0.76 0.18 -13.20
C ASP A 45 0.73 1.44 -14.09
N ILE A 46 0.82 2.60 -13.47
CA ILE A 46 0.85 3.92 -14.10
C ILE A 46 2.19 4.62 -13.92
N THR A 47 3.22 3.89 -13.50
CA THR A 47 4.57 4.42 -13.35
C THR A 47 5.06 5.04 -14.64
N SER A 48 5.59 6.25 -14.55
CA SER A 48 6.11 6.98 -15.71
C SER A 48 7.40 7.73 -15.35
N ARG A 49 8.07 8.30 -16.35
CA ARG A 49 9.21 9.18 -16.13
C ARG A 49 8.84 10.47 -15.41
N GLU A 50 7.62 10.95 -15.60
CA GLU A 50 7.09 12.16 -14.98
C GLU A 50 6.70 11.91 -13.51
N ALA A 51 6.23 10.71 -13.21
CA ALA A 51 5.83 10.29 -11.88
C ALA A 51 6.38 8.89 -11.55
N PRO A 52 7.66 8.76 -11.25
CA PRO A 52 8.27 7.50 -10.84
C PRO A 52 7.84 7.05 -9.44
N THR A 53 7.30 7.97 -8.62
CA THR A 53 6.88 7.69 -7.24
C THR A 53 5.49 8.24 -6.94
N VAL A 54 4.84 7.71 -5.91
CA VAL A 54 3.55 8.25 -5.40
C VAL A 54 3.70 9.70 -4.95
N ARG A 55 4.86 10.05 -4.38
CA ARG A 55 5.18 11.41 -4.00
C ARG A 55 5.09 12.36 -5.19
N ASP A 56 5.70 11.99 -6.33
CA ASP A 56 5.69 12.83 -7.53
C ASP A 56 4.26 13.09 -8.01
N VAL A 57 3.41 12.05 -7.99
CA VAL A 57 1.98 12.21 -8.31
C VAL A 57 1.30 13.18 -7.35
N CYS A 58 1.52 13.03 -6.04
CA CYS A 58 0.88 13.88 -5.04
C CYS A 58 1.32 15.34 -5.09
N GLU A 59 2.49 15.62 -5.65
CA GLU A 59 3.05 16.98 -5.82
C GLU A 59 2.59 17.65 -7.15
N MET A 60 1.85 16.94 -8.01
CA MET A 60 1.29 17.50 -9.24
C MET A 60 0.19 18.54 -8.96
N PRO A 61 -0.02 19.51 -9.85
CA PRO A 61 -1.11 20.50 -9.70
C PRO A 61 -2.51 19.87 -9.66
N ASP A 62 -2.74 18.80 -10.40
CA ASP A 62 -4.00 18.05 -10.44
C ASP A 62 -3.74 16.53 -10.43
N PRO A 63 -3.39 15.97 -9.27
CA PRO A 63 -3.04 14.57 -9.16
C PRO A 63 -4.21 13.64 -9.48
N ALA A 64 -5.43 14.05 -9.16
CA ALA A 64 -6.62 13.23 -9.39
C ALA A 64 -6.88 13.02 -10.88
N ASN A 65 -6.85 14.09 -11.66
CA ASN A 65 -7.03 14.01 -13.11
C ASN A 65 -5.88 13.23 -13.77
N TRP A 66 -4.65 13.42 -13.29
CA TRP A 66 -3.50 12.69 -13.80
C TRP A 66 -3.65 11.18 -13.61
N VAL A 67 -4.00 10.73 -12.39
CA VAL A 67 -4.23 9.30 -12.09
C VAL A 67 -5.39 8.73 -12.90
N ALA A 68 -6.49 9.50 -13.07
CA ALA A 68 -7.64 9.05 -13.82
C ALA A 68 -7.34 8.86 -15.31
N SER A 69 -6.53 9.74 -15.90
CA SER A 69 -6.31 9.83 -17.35
C SER A 69 -5.03 9.10 -17.83
N THR A 70 -4.05 8.89 -16.96
CA THR A 70 -2.76 8.28 -17.36
C THR A 70 -2.97 6.84 -17.82
N PRO A 71 -2.51 6.48 -19.03
CA PRO A 71 -2.54 5.10 -19.49
C PRO A 71 -1.62 4.23 -18.62
N GLY A 72 -1.91 2.93 -18.54
CA GLY A 72 -1.10 2.01 -17.76
C GLY A 72 -1.27 0.57 -18.18
N THR A 73 -0.56 -0.32 -17.51
CA THR A 73 -0.59 -1.76 -17.76
C THR A 73 -1.23 -2.48 -16.59
N THR A 74 -2.26 -3.29 -16.84
CA THR A 74 -2.84 -4.16 -15.82
C THR A 74 -1.80 -5.15 -15.31
N ILE A 75 -1.64 -5.23 -13.99
CA ILE A 75 -0.69 -6.12 -13.33
C ILE A 75 -1.37 -7.27 -12.58
N GLY A 76 -2.67 -7.23 -12.44
CA GLY A 76 -3.48 -8.26 -11.81
C GLY A 76 -4.79 -7.70 -11.26
N SER A 77 -5.61 -8.57 -10.69
CA SER A 77 -6.84 -8.15 -10.02
C SER A 77 -6.55 -7.66 -8.58
N LEU A 78 -7.35 -6.73 -8.09
CA LEU A 78 -7.22 -6.24 -6.70
C LEU A 78 -7.35 -7.38 -5.67
N PRO A 79 -8.32 -8.32 -5.78
CA PRO A 79 -8.41 -9.46 -4.87
C PRO A 79 -7.13 -10.31 -4.85
N ASP A 80 -6.52 -10.55 -6.01
CA ASP A 80 -5.29 -11.33 -6.10
C ASP A 80 -4.11 -10.61 -5.44
N LEU A 81 -3.94 -9.31 -5.72
CA LEU A 81 -2.87 -8.54 -5.10
C LEU A 81 -3.04 -8.43 -3.57
N LEU A 82 -4.27 -8.30 -3.07
CA LEU A 82 -4.54 -8.29 -1.63
C LEU A 82 -4.16 -9.62 -0.98
N ARG A 83 -4.52 -10.74 -1.61
CA ARG A 83 -4.15 -12.08 -1.14
C ARG A 83 -2.63 -12.26 -1.13
N ASP A 84 -1.96 -11.90 -2.22
CA ASP A 84 -0.51 -12.05 -2.36
C ASP A 84 0.24 -11.12 -1.39
N SER A 85 -0.30 -9.92 -1.11
CA SER A 85 0.21 -9.00 -0.07
C SER A 85 0.08 -9.58 1.34
N ALA A 86 -1.03 -10.25 1.65
CA ALA A 86 -1.22 -10.91 2.94
C ALA A 86 -0.22 -12.06 3.14
N LEU A 87 0.11 -12.80 2.09
CA LEU A 87 1.14 -13.84 2.12
C LEU A 87 2.53 -13.23 2.29
N ALA A 88 2.85 -12.18 1.55
CA ALA A 88 4.13 -11.49 1.64
C ALA A 88 4.39 -10.90 3.03
N SER A 89 3.34 -10.37 3.70
CA SER A 89 3.44 -9.79 5.04
C SER A 89 3.75 -10.81 6.16
N GLN A 90 3.57 -12.10 5.90
CA GLN A 90 3.87 -13.17 6.85
C GLN A 90 5.35 -13.58 6.81
N SER A 91 6.11 -13.11 5.84
CA SER A 91 7.54 -13.37 5.73
C SER A 91 8.35 -12.24 6.37
N PRO A 92 9.41 -12.55 7.12
CA PRO A 92 10.37 -11.54 7.63
C PRO A 92 10.98 -10.70 6.49
N ASN A 93 11.12 -11.31 5.32
CA ASN A 93 11.54 -10.62 4.10
C ASN A 93 10.51 -10.94 3.00
N PRO A 94 9.62 -10.01 2.65
CA PRO A 94 8.58 -10.23 1.64
C PRO A 94 9.13 -10.65 0.28
N VAL A 95 10.35 -10.21 -0.08
CA VAL A 95 11.01 -10.57 -1.35
C VAL A 95 11.39 -12.04 -1.40
N ASP A 96 11.65 -12.65 -0.24
CA ASP A 96 12.05 -14.06 -0.13
C ASP A 96 10.87 -15.01 0.11
N ALA A 97 9.65 -14.49 0.27
CA ALA A 97 8.47 -15.31 0.46
C ALA A 97 8.29 -16.27 -0.72
N ALA A 98 8.15 -17.57 -0.42
CA ALA A 98 7.95 -18.59 -1.45
C ALA A 98 6.71 -18.26 -2.29
N GLY A 99 6.87 -18.04 -3.58
CA GLY A 99 5.82 -17.63 -4.52
C GLY A 99 5.65 -16.11 -4.68
N ALA A 100 6.26 -15.28 -3.84
CA ALA A 100 6.25 -13.82 -4.01
C ALA A 100 7.18 -13.37 -5.16
N ARG A 101 8.12 -14.22 -5.58
CA ARG A 101 9.10 -13.87 -6.62
C ARG A 101 8.49 -13.65 -8.00
N ASP A 102 7.32 -14.22 -8.26
CA ASP A 102 6.69 -14.19 -9.59
C ASP A 102 5.39 -13.37 -9.64
N ARG A 103 4.89 -12.89 -8.50
CA ARG A 103 3.61 -12.18 -8.41
C ARG A 103 3.77 -10.80 -7.78
N PRO A 104 3.04 -9.79 -8.29
CA PRO A 104 3.03 -8.47 -7.69
C PRO A 104 2.27 -8.49 -6.34
N TRP A 105 2.69 -7.65 -5.39
CA TRP A 105 1.99 -7.42 -4.13
C TRP A 105 1.99 -5.94 -3.78
N LEU A 106 1.00 -5.52 -2.98
CA LEU A 106 0.90 -4.14 -2.52
C LEU A 106 1.97 -3.85 -1.45
N VAL A 107 2.54 -2.67 -1.51
CA VAL A 107 3.45 -2.14 -0.48
C VAL A 107 2.88 -0.83 0.07
N ALA A 108 3.41 -0.36 1.21
CA ALA A 108 2.97 0.90 1.78
C ALA A 108 3.07 2.03 0.73
N PRO A 109 2.05 2.89 0.60
CA PRO A 109 2.03 3.99 -0.38
C PRO A 109 2.89 5.17 0.08
N ILE A 110 4.09 4.88 0.58
CA ILE A 110 5.06 5.81 1.12
C ILE A 110 6.37 5.61 0.37
N ASP A 111 6.90 6.69 -0.19
CA ASP A 111 8.18 6.66 -0.92
C ASP A 111 9.27 7.40 -0.12
N LEU A 112 9.73 8.52 -0.67
CA LEU A 112 10.83 9.32 -0.13
C LEU A 112 10.34 10.54 0.66
N GLN A 113 9.04 10.68 0.90
CA GLN A 113 8.49 11.78 1.67
C GLN A 113 8.82 11.66 3.16
N ALA A 114 8.92 12.80 3.83
CA ALA A 114 9.08 12.85 5.26
C ALA A 114 7.85 12.27 5.97
N ILE A 115 8.07 11.36 6.90
CA ILE A 115 7.02 10.78 7.74
C ILE A 115 7.02 11.54 9.07
N LYS A 116 5.87 12.15 9.41
CA LYS A 116 5.67 12.80 10.70
C LYS A 116 4.63 12.01 11.49
N ALA A 117 5.06 11.46 12.62
CA ALA A 117 4.14 10.87 13.58
C ALA A 117 3.56 11.97 14.44
N SER A 118 2.24 12.05 14.54
CA SER A 118 1.57 12.88 15.54
C SER A 118 1.71 12.23 16.92
N GLY A 119 1.73 13.06 17.97
CA GLY A 119 1.82 12.56 19.35
C GLY A 119 0.68 11.60 19.71
N VAL A 120 0.95 10.74 20.66
CA VAL A 120 -0.04 9.78 21.18
C VAL A 120 -1.13 10.58 21.93
N THR A 121 -2.35 10.55 21.42
CA THR A 121 -3.51 11.26 21.99
C THR A 121 -4.25 10.43 23.06
N PHE A 122 -3.98 9.11 23.11
CA PHE A 122 -4.61 8.22 24.07
C PHE A 122 -3.73 8.03 25.31
N VAL A 123 -4.26 8.39 26.48
CA VAL A 123 -3.57 8.29 27.78
C VAL A 123 -3.04 6.87 28.04
N VAL A 124 -3.81 5.85 27.70
CA VAL A 124 -3.40 4.43 27.86
C VAL A 124 -2.12 4.12 27.10
N SER A 125 -2.05 4.49 25.81
CA SER A 125 -0.86 4.26 25.00
C SER A 125 0.35 5.08 25.44
N LEU A 126 0.12 6.26 26.04
CA LEU A 126 1.18 7.07 26.66
C LEU A 126 1.74 6.37 27.88
N LEU A 127 0.85 5.88 28.77
CA LEU A 127 1.25 5.17 29.98
C LEU A 127 2.01 3.88 29.68
N GLU A 128 1.58 3.10 28.70
CA GLU A 128 2.30 1.90 28.27
C GLU A 128 3.75 2.23 27.85
N ARG A 129 3.96 3.30 27.09
CA ARG A 129 5.31 3.70 26.63
C ARG A 129 6.18 4.23 27.76
N VAL A 130 5.60 4.92 28.72
CA VAL A 130 6.35 5.49 29.87
C VAL A 130 6.66 4.43 30.90
N MET A 131 5.79 3.44 31.08
CA MET A 131 5.91 2.40 32.09
C MET A 131 6.65 1.13 31.61
N THR A 132 6.88 0.99 30.30
CA THR A 132 7.65 -0.14 29.76
C THR A 132 9.14 0.18 29.87
N PRO A 133 9.93 -0.56 30.68
CA PRO A 133 11.38 -0.36 30.75
C PRO A 133 12.03 -0.49 29.38
N VAL A 134 13.00 0.37 29.06
CA VAL A 134 13.72 0.37 27.77
C VAL A 134 14.39 -0.97 27.50
N ASP A 135 14.81 -1.67 28.53
CA ASP A 135 15.47 -2.99 28.45
C ASP A 135 14.53 -4.13 28.01
N SER A 136 13.23 -3.90 27.99
CA SER A 136 12.24 -4.88 27.49
C SER A 136 11.94 -4.75 26.00
N TRP A 137 12.58 -3.81 25.31
CA TRP A 137 12.40 -3.63 23.87
C TRP A 137 13.30 -4.60 23.12
N PRO A 138 12.78 -5.31 22.10
CA PRO A 138 13.60 -6.18 21.27
C PRO A 138 14.69 -5.34 20.62
N ALA A 139 15.94 -5.83 20.69
CA ALA A 139 17.07 -5.23 20.00
C ALA A 139 16.77 -5.20 18.48
N GLN A 140 16.92 -4.03 17.88
CA GLN A 140 16.77 -3.84 16.44
C GLN A 140 18.00 -4.33 15.70
#